data_c95d94f3e515d9fbfadb659c092c1c52
#
_entry.id   c95d94f3e515d9fbfadb659c092c1c52
#
_cell.length_a   1.000
_cell.length_b   1.000
_cell.length_c   1.000
_cell.angle_alpha   90.00
_cell.angle_beta   90.00
_cell.angle_gamma   90.00
#
_symmetry.space_group_name_H-M   'P 1'
#
loop_
_entity.id
_entity.type
_entity.pdbx_description
1 polymer ?
#
loop_
_entity_poly.entity_id
_entity_poly.type
_entity_poly.pdbx_seq_one_letter_code
_entity_poly.pdbx_strand_id
1 'polypeptide(L)'
;MRQGRGFALIFAPEVVAHLETIERKFHRLIRKQIRLRLSSEPEREIRNRKPLDMPASLGAQWELRFGPGNRFRVFYEVDAQARTVTILAIGVKARNTLRIGAEEHRT
;
A
#
# COMPACT_ATOMS: atom_id res chain seq x y z
N MET A 1 6.43 23.97 -13.51
CA MET A 1 6.29 23.18 -12.88
C MET A 1 5.38 23.01 -12.01
N ARG A 2 4.83 22.47 -11.65
CA ARG A 2 4.03 22.39 -10.81
C ARG A 2 4.41 21.87 -9.70
N GLN A 3 4.63 22.37 -8.88
CA GLN A 3 5.09 21.96 -7.79
C GLN A 3 4.04 21.77 -6.85
N GLY A 4 4.12 21.10 -5.75
CA GLY A 4 3.15 20.99 -4.70
C GLY A 4 1.89 20.24 -5.04
N ARG A 5 1.84 19.63 -6.20
CA ARG A 5 0.69 18.88 -6.55
C ARG A 5 0.76 17.46 -6.09
N GLY A 6 1.93 16.98 -5.75
CA GLY A 6 2.11 15.62 -5.31
C GLY A 6 1.76 15.43 -3.85
N PHE A 7 1.72 14.17 -3.42
CA PHE A 7 1.54 13.80 -2.02
C PHE A 7 2.86 13.28 -1.48
N ALA A 8 3.21 13.65 -0.27
CA ALA A 8 4.38 13.12 0.39
C ALA A 8 4.06 11.74 0.92
N LEU A 9 5.00 10.81 0.75
CA LEU A 9 4.79 9.43 1.19
C LEU A 9 5.47 9.24 2.53
N ILE A 10 4.70 8.72 3.48
CA ILE A 10 5.18 8.43 4.82
C ILE A 10 5.03 6.93 5.03
N PHE A 11 6.09 6.27 5.51
CA PHE A 11 6.05 4.85 5.74
C PHE A 11 6.00 4.57 7.23
N ALA A 12 4.96 3.87 7.67
CA ALA A 12 4.88 3.47 9.06
C ALA A 12 6.07 2.57 9.39
N PRO A 13 6.56 2.61 10.63
CA PRO A 13 7.76 1.82 10.98
C PRO A 13 7.62 0.34 10.71
N GLU A 14 6.41 -0.20 10.88
CA GLU A 14 6.16 -1.62 10.67
C GLU A 14 6.42 -2.08 9.23
N VAL A 15 6.38 -1.15 8.28
CA VAL A 15 6.52 -1.49 6.88
C VAL A 15 7.89 -2.11 6.58
N VAL A 16 8.92 -1.68 7.32
CA VAL A 16 10.25 -2.26 7.15
C VAL A 16 10.21 -3.75 7.44
N ALA A 17 9.57 -4.13 8.55
CA ALA A 17 9.44 -5.53 8.91
C ALA A 17 8.60 -6.29 7.89
N HIS A 18 7.56 -5.66 7.35
CA HIS A 18 6.74 -6.29 6.33
C HIS A 18 7.57 -6.59 5.09
N LEU A 19 8.39 -5.64 4.66
CA LEU A 19 9.22 -5.86 3.48
C LEU A 19 10.22 -6.98 3.70
N GLU A 20 10.74 -7.11 4.92
CA GLU A 20 11.72 -8.14 5.20
C GLU A 20 11.19 -9.54 5.04
N THR A 21 9.87 -9.72 5.09
CA THR A 21 9.26 -11.03 4.87
C THR A 21 8.98 -11.31 3.39
N ILE A 22 9.31 -10.36 2.51
CA ILE A 22 9.08 -10.49 1.07
C ILE A 22 10.44 -10.64 0.40
N GLU A 23 10.51 -11.48 -0.63
CA GLU A 23 11.77 -11.70 -1.34
C GLU A 23 12.35 -10.39 -1.83
N ARG A 24 13.65 -10.21 -1.65
CA ARG A 24 14.31 -8.95 -1.99
C ARG A 24 14.15 -8.55 -3.44
N LYS A 25 14.03 -9.53 -4.33
CA LYS A 25 13.92 -9.22 -5.75
C LYS A 25 12.67 -8.42 -6.07
N PHE A 26 11.67 -8.44 -5.17
CA PHE A 26 10.44 -7.68 -5.39
C PHE A 26 10.45 -6.31 -4.72
N HIS A 27 11.44 -6.02 -3.87
CA HIS A 27 11.42 -4.77 -3.12
C HIS A 27 11.46 -3.54 -4.02
N ARG A 28 12.25 -3.60 -5.09
CA ARG A 28 12.34 -2.47 -6.01
C ARG A 28 11.00 -2.22 -6.70
N LEU A 29 10.34 -3.28 -7.12
CA LEU A 29 9.04 -3.17 -7.75
C LEU A 29 8.03 -2.56 -6.79
N ILE A 30 8.02 -3.02 -5.55
CA ILE A 30 7.08 -2.53 -4.56
C ILE A 30 7.28 -1.04 -4.32
N ARG A 31 8.52 -0.62 -4.09
CA ARG A 31 8.79 0.79 -3.86
C ARG A 31 8.45 1.66 -5.06
N LYS A 32 8.74 1.15 -6.25
CA LYS A 32 8.44 1.89 -7.47
C LYS A 32 6.95 2.08 -7.65
N GLN A 33 6.17 1.01 -7.42
CA GLN A 33 4.73 1.09 -7.57
C GLN A 33 4.10 2.04 -6.55
N ILE A 34 4.58 2.00 -5.31
CA ILE A 34 4.08 2.92 -4.30
C ILE A 34 4.33 4.36 -4.75
N ARG A 35 5.55 4.65 -5.18
CA ARG A 35 5.88 6.01 -5.60
C ARG A 35 5.07 6.44 -6.81
N LEU A 36 4.96 5.59 -7.81
CA LEU A 36 4.24 5.94 -9.03
C LEU A 36 2.75 6.12 -8.80
N ARG A 37 2.17 5.25 -7.97
CA ARG A 37 0.71 5.21 -7.87
C ARG A 37 0.16 6.07 -6.75
N LEU A 38 0.93 6.33 -5.72
CA LEU A 38 0.40 7.00 -4.53
C LEU A 38 0.89 8.43 -4.36
N SER A 39 1.85 8.88 -5.16
CA SER A 39 2.34 10.24 -5.04
C SER A 39 1.47 11.26 -5.77
N SER A 40 0.51 10.78 -6.60
CA SER A 40 -0.47 11.68 -7.18
C SER A 40 -1.82 11.04 -7.05
N GLU A 41 -2.88 11.47 -7.12
CA GLU A 41 -4.25 10.91 -7.07
C GLU A 41 -4.39 9.63 -6.24
N PRO A 42 -3.92 9.60 -4.98
CA PRO A 42 -4.00 8.35 -4.21
C PRO A 42 -5.42 7.94 -3.83
N GLU A 43 -6.38 8.86 -3.93
CA GLU A 43 -7.77 8.57 -3.61
C GLU A 43 -8.63 8.28 -4.83
N ARG A 44 -8.00 8.10 -5.99
CA ARG A 44 -8.75 7.79 -7.19
C ARG A 44 -8.99 6.29 -7.26
N GLU A 45 -10.24 5.88 -7.27
CA GLU A 45 -10.58 4.47 -7.39
C GLU A 45 -10.33 4.02 -8.82
N ILE A 46 -9.55 2.97 -8.98
CA ILE A 46 -9.31 2.36 -10.28
C ILE A 46 -9.25 0.87 -10.07
N ARG A 47 -9.03 0.12 -11.15
CA ARG A 47 -9.03 -1.33 -11.09
C ARG A 47 -8.11 -1.89 -10.01
N ASN A 48 -6.92 -1.29 -9.83
CA ASN A 48 -5.92 -1.81 -8.89
C ASN A 48 -5.85 -1.01 -7.60
N ARG A 49 -6.79 -0.09 -7.37
CA ARG A 49 -6.77 0.76 -6.20
C ARG A 49 -8.19 0.97 -5.75
N LYS A 50 -8.51 0.46 -4.58
CA LYS A 50 -9.89 0.47 -4.09
C LYS A 50 -9.97 0.98 -2.67
N PRO A 51 -11.03 1.71 -2.34
CA PRO A 51 -11.29 2.02 -0.94
C PRO A 51 -11.70 0.73 -0.23
N LEU A 52 -11.41 0.66 1.05
CA LEU A 52 -11.84 -0.47 1.86
C LEU A 52 -13.22 -0.17 2.40
N ASP A 53 -14.12 -1.16 2.34
CA ASP A 53 -15.48 -0.98 2.82
C ASP A 53 -15.48 -0.69 4.32
N MET A 54 -14.61 -1.34 5.05
CA MET A 54 -14.47 -1.11 6.46
C MET A 54 -13.02 -0.87 6.76
N PRO A 55 -12.70 0.03 7.68
CA PRO A 55 -11.30 0.23 8.03
C PRO A 55 -10.72 -1.09 8.51
N ALA A 56 -9.55 -1.42 8.00
CA ALA A 56 -8.83 -2.57 8.52
C ALA A 56 -8.42 -2.29 9.95
N SER A 57 -8.08 -3.35 10.68
CA SER A 57 -7.69 -3.18 12.08
C SER A 57 -6.49 -2.24 12.23
N LEU A 58 -5.70 -2.06 11.18
CA LEU A 58 -4.57 -1.16 11.18
C LEU A 58 -4.94 0.27 10.75
N GLY A 59 -6.23 0.55 10.52
CA GLY A 59 -6.67 1.90 10.20
C GLY A 59 -6.61 2.29 8.74
N ALA A 60 -6.29 1.36 7.86
CA ALA A 60 -6.15 1.67 6.44
C ALA A 60 -7.49 2.00 5.81
N GLN A 61 -7.47 2.95 4.89
CA GLN A 61 -8.66 3.35 4.14
C GLN A 61 -8.64 2.83 2.72
N TRP A 62 -7.46 2.53 2.18
CA TRP A 62 -7.28 2.15 0.79
C TRP A 62 -6.37 0.95 0.64
N GLU A 63 -6.56 0.22 -0.46
CA GLU A 63 -5.71 -0.90 -0.81
C GLU A 63 -5.25 -0.73 -2.26
N LEU A 64 -3.94 -0.82 -2.48
CA LEU A 64 -3.34 -0.84 -3.81
C LEU A 64 -2.88 -2.25 -4.10
N ARG A 65 -3.23 -2.78 -5.28
CA ARG A 65 -2.89 -4.14 -5.69
C ARG A 65 -2.00 -4.09 -6.92
N PHE A 66 -0.96 -4.91 -6.94
CA PHE A 66 -0.07 -4.97 -8.09
C PHE A 66 0.79 -6.22 -8.05
N GLY A 67 1.65 -6.34 -9.07
CA GLY A 67 2.55 -7.48 -9.20
C GLY A 67 1.88 -8.66 -9.84
N PRO A 68 2.58 -9.78 -9.98
CA PRO A 68 2.03 -10.96 -10.62
C PRO A 68 0.76 -11.43 -9.91
N GLY A 69 -0.34 -11.53 -10.67
CA GLY A 69 -1.61 -11.94 -10.09
C GLY A 69 -2.14 -10.98 -9.04
N ASN A 70 -1.68 -9.74 -9.05
CA ASN A 70 -2.05 -8.74 -8.04
C ASN A 70 -1.78 -9.23 -6.62
N ARG A 71 -0.68 -9.97 -6.46
CA ARG A 71 -0.39 -10.59 -5.17
C ARG A 71 0.11 -9.61 -4.12
N PHE A 72 0.69 -8.49 -4.53
CA PHE A 72 1.18 -7.52 -3.56
C PHE A 72 0.07 -6.54 -3.22
N ARG A 73 -0.08 -6.27 -1.93
CA ARG A 73 -1.12 -5.40 -1.41
C ARG A 73 -0.51 -4.36 -0.51
N VAL A 74 -0.79 -3.09 -0.80
CA VAL A 74 -0.30 -1.98 0.01
C VAL A 74 -1.52 -1.30 0.61
N PHE A 75 -1.53 -1.21 1.94
CA PHE A 75 -2.63 -0.59 2.67
C PHE A 75 -2.19 0.78 3.15
N TYR A 76 -3.01 1.79 2.89
CA TYR A 76 -2.61 3.15 3.19
C TYR A 76 -3.79 4.03 3.57
N GLU A 77 -3.46 5.20 4.11
CA GLU A 77 -4.46 6.23 4.39
C GLU A 77 -3.98 7.53 3.79
N VAL A 78 -4.90 8.43 3.51
CA VAL A 78 -4.62 9.70 2.84
C VAL A 78 -5.10 10.85 3.70
N ASP A 79 -4.23 11.84 3.89
CA ASP A 79 -4.63 13.10 4.49
C ASP A 79 -4.57 14.14 3.37
N ALA A 80 -5.73 14.47 2.83
CA ALA A 80 -5.79 15.36 1.67
C ALA A 80 -5.37 16.78 2.02
N GLN A 81 -5.65 17.21 3.24
CA GLN A 81 -5.27 18.55 3.64
C GLN A 81 -3.76 18.70 3.78
N ALA A 82 -3.13 17.74 4.42
CA ALA A 82 -1.69 17.77 4.57
C ALA A 82 -0.97 17.28 3.31
N ARG A 83 -1.70 16.70 2.37
CA ARG A 83 -1.17 16.11 1.15
C ARG A 83 -0.12 15.05 1.46
N THR A 84 -0.51 14.14 2.35
CA THR A 84 0.34 13.02 2.72
C THR A 84 -0.39 11.70 2.53
N VAL A 85 0.38 10.67 2.20
CA VAL A 85 -0.10 9.30 2.14
C VAL A 85 0.75 8.50 3.11
N THR A 86 0.11 7.85 4.07
CA THR A 86 0.83 7.01 5.03
C THR A 86 0.63 5.56 4.65
N ILE A 87 1.73 4.89 4.32
CA ILE A 87 1.73 3.47 4.02
C ILE A 87 1.77 2.73 5.34
N LEU A 88 0.71 1.98 5.64
CA LEU A 88 0.54 1.33 6.93
C LEU A 88 0.96 -0.12 6.93
N ALA A 89 0.82 -0.81 5.80
CA ALA A 89 1.17 -2.23 5.74
C ALA A 89 1.41 -2.64 4.30
N ILE A 90 2.26 -3.65 4.14
CA ILE A 90 2.51 -4.26 2.85
C ILE A 90 2.35 -5.77 3.04
N GLY A 91 1.51 -6.36 2.20
CA GLY A 91 1.22 -7.78 2.33
C GLY A 91 1.30 -8.53 1.02
N VAL A 92 1.20 -9.84 1.12
CA VAL A 92 1.21 -10.75 -0.02
C VAL A 92 -0.03 -11.61 0.06
N LYS A 93 -0.84 -11.58 -1.00
CA LYS A 93 -2.04 -12.39 -1.06
C LYS A 93 -1.76 -13.67 -1.81
N ALA A 94 -2.16 -14.79 -1.23
CA ALA A 94 -2.05 -16.08 -1.87
C ALA A 94 -3.34 -16.85 -1.58
N ARG A 95 -4.13 -17.04 -2.62
CA ARG A 95 -5.43 -17.69 -2.47
C ARG A 95 -6.29 -16.93 -1.47
N ASN A 96 -6.67 -17.55 -0.37
CA ASN A 96 -7.54 -16.95 0.63
C ASN A 96 -6.76 -16.37 1.81
N THR A 97 -5.44 -16.29 1.70
CA THR A 97 -4.61 -15.84 2.80
C THR A 97 -3.88 -14.56 2.41
N LEU A 98 -3.97 -13.57 3.26
CA LEU A 98 -3.20 -12.34 3.13
C LEU A 98 -2.16 -12.35 4.25
N ARG A 99 -0.89 -12.33 3.88
CA ARG A 99 0.18 -12.31 4.86
C ARG A 99 0.75 -10.90 4.95
N ILE A 100 0.75 -10.33 6.13
CA ILE A 100 1.33 -9.02 6.39
C ILE A 100 2.40 -9.25 7.44
N GLY A 101 3.68 -9.15 7.03
CA GLY A 101 4.76 -9.49 7.92
C GLY A 101 4.68 -10.96 8.27
N ALA A 102 4.70 -11.26 9.56
CA ALA A 102 4.60 -12.65 10.03
C ALA A 102 3.17 -13.08 10.27
N GLU A 103 2.20 -12.19 10.10
CA GLU A 103 0.80 -12.49 10.40
C GLU A 103 0.02 -12.86 9.17
N GLU A 104 -0.84 -13.86 9.31
CA GLU A 104 -1.72 -14.27 8.22
C GLU A 104 -3.15 -13.93 8.55
N HIS A 105 -3.85 -13.41 7.54
CA HIS A 105 -5.25 -13.05 7.68
C HIS A 105 -6.05 -13.79 6.62
N ARG A 106 -7.15 -14.43 7.04
CA ARG A 106 -8.00 -15.10 6.10
C ARG A 106 -8.91 -14.10 5.44
N THR A 107 -9.12 -14.24 4.15
CA THR A 107 -9.98 -13.30 3.42
C THR A 107 -11.10 -14.01 2.69
#